data_23f9c469fa933c927e0ae1ed96556ffe
#
_entry.id   23f9c469fa933c927e0ae1ed96556ffe
#
_cell.length_a   1.000
_cell.length_b   1.000
_cell.length_c   1.000
_cell.angle_alpha   90.00
_cell.angle_beta   90.00
_cell.angle_gamma   90.00
#
_symmetry.space_group_name_H-M   'P 1'
#
loop_
_entity.id
_entity.type
_entity.pdbx_description
1 polymer ?
#
loop_
_entity_poly.entity_id
_entity_poly.type
_entity_poly.pdbx_seq_one_letter_code
_entity_poly.pdbx_strand_id
1 'polypeptide(L)'
;MRAYSKKDVDKKALKGAKITVVGYGSQGRAHALNLKDSGYDVVVGVRKGDSWKQAKKDGLAVATPAEAVKGATLVALLTPDTTQAENYKEILPNLAQGATLLFAHGFNIHFKQIKPRKDLDVVLIAPKGPGGLVRRQYQEGRGVPCLIAVAQDASGNAKAKALAYADGIGGTRAGVIETTFKEETETDLFGEQAVLCG
;
A
#
# COMPACT_ATOMS: atom_id res chain seq x y z
N MET A 1 1.17 -16.91 15.10
CA MET A 1 1.63 -15.87 14.18
C MET A 1 2.25 -16.56 12.96
N ARG A 2 1.76 -16.30 11.75
CA ARG A 2 2.27 -16.92 10.52
C ARG A 2 3.19 -15.92 9.82
N ALA A 3 4.34 -16.42 9.35
CA ALA A 3 5.29 -15.64 8.58
C ALA A 3 5.36 -16.17 7.14
N TYR A 4 5.44 -15.26 6.20
CA TYR A 4 5.52 -15.55 4.76
C TYR A 4 6.85 -15.05 4.21
N SER A 5 7.31 -15.73 3.19
CA SER A 5 8.52 -15.43 2.44
C SER A 5 8.24 -15.45 0.93
N LYS A 6 9.26 -15.24 0.12
CA LYS A 6 9.15 -15.28 -1.34
C LYS A 6 8.56 -16.60 -1.88
N LYS A 7 8.69 -17.70 -1.14
CA LYS A 7 8.15 -19.02 -1.52
C LYS A 7 6.63 -19.10 -1.44
N ASP A 8 6.03 -18.24 -0.63
CA ASP A 8 4.58 -18.20 -0.38
C ASP A 8 3.84 -17.26 -1.34
N VAL A 9 4.56 -16.58 -2.24
CA VAL A 9 4.00 -15.60 -3.17
C VAL A 9 3.48 -16.25 -4.43
N ASP A 10 2.18 -16.07 -4.68
CA ASP A 10 1.63 -16.34 -6.02
C ASP A 10 1.91 -15.14 -6.95
N LYS A 11 2.90 -15.31 -7.82
CA LYS A 11 3.28 -14.26 -8.81
C LYS A 11 2.17 -13.95 -9.83
N LYS A 12 1.16 -14.83 -9.96
CA LYS A 12 0.02 -14.60 -10.88
C LYS A 12 -1.02 -13.66 -10.28
N ALA A 13 -1.05 -13.49 -8.95
CA ALA A 13 -2.09 -12.72 -8.25
C ALA A 13 -2.18 -11.26 -8.70
N LEU A 14 -1.07 -10.63 -9.13
CA LEU A 14 -1.02 -9.28 -9.68
C LEU A 14 -0.41 -9.22 -11.09
N LYS A 15 -0.41 -10.33 -11.83
CA LYS A 15 0.12 -10.35 -13.20
C LYS A 15 -0.73 -9.46 -14.11
N GLY A 16 -0.08 -8.48 -14.78
CA GLY A 16 -0.77 -7.53 -15.65
C GLY A 16 -1.63 -6.51 -14.90
N ALA A 17 -1.53 -6.46 -13.57
CA ALA A 17 -2.27 -5.49 -12.76
C ALA A 17 -1.75 -4.07 -12.99
N LYS A 18 -2.67 -3.13 -13.16
CA LYS A 18 -2.39 -1.71 -12.99
C LYS A 18 -2.47 -1.37 -11.50
N ILE A 19 -1.38 -0.85 -10.94
CA ILE A 19 -1.30 -0.45 -9.54
C ILE A 19 -1.29 1.07 -9.45
N THR A 20 -2.20 1.63 -8.69
CA THR A 20 -2.20 3.07 -8.40
C THR A 20 -1.72 3.30 -6.97
N VAL A 21 -0.76 4.21 -6.80
CA VAL A 21 -0.33 4.70 -5.50
C VAL A 21 -0.87 6.11 -5.32
N VAL A 22 -1.84 6.27 -4.41
CA VAL A 22 -2.41 7.57 -4.05
C VAL A 22 -1.62 8.16 -2.90
N GLY A 23 -0.95 9.29 -3.16
CA GLY A 23 0.02 9.91 -2.26
C GLY A 23 1.47 9.60 -2.66
N TYR A 24 2.36 10.59 -2.50
CA TYR A 24 3.78 10.48 -2.87
C TYR A 24 4.68 11.07 -1.78
N GLY A 25 4.33 10.80 -0.52
CA GLY A 25 5.17 11.03 0.64
C GLY A 25 6.25 9.95 0.78
N SER A 26 6.84 9.82 1.96
CA SER A 26 7.94 8.88 2.23
C SER A 26 7.62 7.44 1.82
N GLN A 27 6.50 6.90 2.30
CA GLN A 27 6.06 5.54 1.96
C GLN A 27 5.59 5.44 0.50
N GLY A 28 4.73 6.36 0.05
CA GLY A 28 4.19 6.32 -1.32
C GLY A 28 5.27 6.35 -2.39
N ARG A 29 6.31 7.17 -2.21
CA ARG A 29 7.46 7.22 -3.12
C ARG A 29 8.24 5.91 -3.12
N ALA A 30 8.54 5.36 -1.95
CA ALA A 30 9.27 4.10 -1.84
C ALA A 30 8.51 2.93 -2.48
N HIS A 31 7.22 2.80 -2.17
CA HIS A 31 6.38 1.76 -2.74
C HIS A 31 6.26 1.88 -4.27
N ALA A 32 5.95 3.07 -4.79
CA ALA A 32 5.80 3.29 -6.23
C ALA A 32 7.08 2.95 -7.01
N LEU A 33 8.23 3.38 -6.51
CA LEU A 33 9.52 3.10 -7.15
C LEU A 33 9.90 1.63 -7.09
N ASN A 34 9.70 0.96 -5.94
CA ASN A 34 10.02 -0.46 -5.80
C ASN A 34 9.11 -1.33 -6.69
N LEU A 35 7.82 -1.01 -6.75
CA LEU A 35 6.86 -1.69 -7.64
C LEU A 35 7.23 -1.51 -9.11
N LYS A 36 7.60 -0.29 -9.53
CA LYS A 36 8.09 -0.01 -10.88
C LYS A 36 9.33 -0.84 -11.20
N ASP A 37 10.32 -0.84 -10.33
CA ASP A 37 11.55 -1.63 -10.51
C ASP A 37 11.30 -3.14 -10.48
N SER A 38 10.20 -3.57 -9.87
CA SER A 38 9.71 -4.97 -9.86
C SER A 38 8.91 -5.33 -11.13
N GLY A 39 8.72 -4.38 -12.07
CA GLY A 39 8.08 -4.60 -13.36
C GLY A 39 6.56 -4.42 -13.38
N TYR A 40 5.97 -3.80 -12.35
CA TYR A 40 4.55 -3.48 -12.34
C TYR A 40 4.24 -2.21 -13.11
N ASP A 41 3.03 -2.13 -13.70
CA ASP A 41 2.46 -0.89 -14.25
C ASP A 41 1.97 0.00 -13.10
N VAL A 42 2.70 1.08 -12.83
CA VAL A 42 2.47 1.96 -11.67
C VAL A 42 2.09 3.36 -12.11
N VAL A 43 0.97 3.86 -11.59
CA VAL A 43 0.52 5.25 -11.72
C VAL A 43 0.46 5.91 -10.35
N VAL A 44 0.98 7.10 -10.22
CA VAL A 44 0.91 7.91 -9.00
C VAL A 44 -0.27 8.86 -9.08
N GLY A 45 -1.18 8.77 -8.10
CA GLY A 45 -2.33 9.66 -7.93
C GLY A 45 -2.02 10.77 -6.92
N VAL A 46 -1.74 11.99 -7.41
CA VAL A 46 -1.47 13.16 -6.57
C VAL A 46 -2.01 14.44 -7.21
N ARG A 47 -2.29 15.45 -6.36
CA ARG A 47 -2.66 16.78 -6.83
C ARG A 47 -1.43 17.50 -7.41
N LYS A 48 -1.65 18.45 -8.33
CA LYS A 48 -0.57 19.28 -8.88
C LYS A 48 0.16 20.01 -7.75
N GLY A 49 1.49 19.87 -7.71
CA GLY A 49 2.36 20.41 -6.67
C GLY A 49 3.73 19.73 -6.68
N ASP A 50 4.44 19.78 -5.57
CA ASP A 50 5.82 19.25 -5.49
C ASP A 50 5.86 17.72 -5.61
N SER A 51 4.93 17.01 -5.00
CA SER A 51 4.80 15.55 -5.16
C SER A 51 4.57 15.14 -6.62
N TRP A 52 3.77 15.91 -7.36
CA TRP A 52 3.55 15.70 -8.78
C TRP A 52 4.83 15.85 -9.60
N LYS A 53 5.56 16.96 -9.35
CA LYS A 53 6.84 17.24 -10.03
C LYS A 53 7.87 16.17 -9.71
N GLN A 54 7.96 15.77 -8.43
CA GLN A 54 8.90 14.75 -7.97
C GLN A 54 8.60 13.38 -8.60
N ALA A 55 7.33 12.95 -8.62
CA ALA A 55 6.96 11.67 -9.23
C ALA A 55 7.27 11.63 -10.74
N LYS A 56 7.05 12.74 -11.46
CA LYS A 56 7.47 12.88 -12.87
C LYS A 56 8.98 12.81 -13.04
N LYS A 57 9.74 13.49 -12.18
CA LYS A 57 11.21 13.45 -12.18
C LYS A 57 11.74 12.02 -11.93
N ASP A 58 11.06 11.26 -11.10
CA ASP A 58 11.36 9.86 -10.80
C ASP A 58 10.91 8.90 -11.94
N GLY A 59 10.36 9.47 -13.03
CA GLY A 59 9.97 8.72 -14.24
C GLY A 59 8.69 7.90 -14.09
N LEU A 60 7.79 8.28 -13.16
CA LEU A 60 6.49 7.63 -12.98
C LEU A 60 5.40 8.32 -13.80
N ALA A 61 4.39 7.55 -14.20
CA ALA A 61 3.14 8.09 -14.71
C ALA A 61 2.39 8.78 -13.56
N VAL A 62 1.86 9.97 -13.80
CA VAL A 62 1.21 10.80 -12.77
C VAL A 62 -0.12 11.32 -13.29
N ALA A 63 -1.17 11.20 -12.47
CA ALA A 63 -2.49 11.76 -12.72
C ALA A 63 -3.10 12.30 -11.43
N THR A 64 -4.24 12.99 -11.51
CA THR A 64 -5.01 13.32 -10.30
C THR A 64 -5.49 12.04 -9.62
N PRO A 65 -5.76 12.03 -8.29
CA PRO A 65 -6.18 10.81 -7.61
C PRO A 65 -7.37 10.13 -8.29
N ALA A 66 -8.40 10.90 -8.63
CA ALA A 66 -9.60 10.39 -9.28
C ALA A 66 -9.36 9.79 -10.68
N GLU A 67 -8.39 10.32 -11.43
CA GLU A 67 -8.02 9.79 -12.76
C GLU A 67 -7.09 8.59 -12.66
N ALA A 68 -6.14 8.62 -11.73
CA ALA A 68 -5.14 7.57 -11.55
C ALA A 68 -5.78 6.22 -11.22
N VAL A 69 -6.87 6.21 -10.45
CA VAL A 69 -7.54 4.97 -10.01
C VAL A 69 -8.42 4.32 -11.08
N LYS A 70 -8.70 5.00 -12.20
CA LYS A 70 -9.51 4.42 -13.27
C LYS A 70 -8.84 3.18 -13.87
N GLY A 71 -9.53 2.05 -13.80
CA GLY A 71 -9.04 0.77 -14.29
C GLY A 71 -7.91 0.16 -13.47
N ALA A 72 -7.61 0.69 -12.28
CA ALA A 72 -6.63 0.10 -11.38
C ALA A 72 -7.16 -1.21 -10.76
N THR A 73 -6.34 -2.24 -10.79
CA THR A 73 -6.61 -3.51 -10.11
C THR A 73 -6.36 -3.40 -8.60
N LEU A 74 -5.36 -2.61 -8.23
CA LEU A 74 -4.99 -2.35 -6.84
C LEU A 74 -4.70 -0.86 -6.65
N VAL A 75 -5.27 -0.29 -5.59
CA VAL A 75 -5.07 1.11 -5.19
C VAL A 75 -4.47 1.13 -3.78
N ALA A 76 -3.22 1.57 -3.68
CA ALA A 76 -2.55 1.81 -2.41
C ALA A 76 -2.80 3.26 -1.96
N LEU A 77 -3.58 3.42 -0.89
CA LEU A 77 -3.91 4.73 -0.32
C LEU A 77 -2.87 5.08 0.75
N LEU A 78 -1.83 5.83 0.36
CA LEU A 78 -0.64 6.13 1.15
C LEU A 78 -0.49 7.63 1.43
N THR A 79 -1.60 8.33 1.57
CA THR A 79 -1.66 9.70 2.08
C THR A 79 -1.68 9.71 3.61
N PRO A 80 -1.43 10.85 4.28
CA PRO A 80 -1.55 10.95 5.73
C PRO A 80 -2.93 10.53 6.22
N ASP A 81 -3.01 9.84 7.35
CA ASP A 81 -4.25 9.26 7.89
C ASP A 81 -5.39 10.28 8.04
N THR A 82 -5.05 11.51 8.42
CA THR A 82 -6.00 12.62 8.56
C THR A 82 -6.69 13.01 7.25
N THR A 83 -6.13 12.69 6.10
CA THR A 83 -6.66 13.02 4.76
C THR A 83 -7.18 11.81 4.00
N GLN A 84 -6.93 10.59 4.47
CA GLN A 84 -7.30 9.37 3.74
C GLN A 84 -8.81 9.24 3.51
N ALA A 85 -9.63 9.61 4.50
CA ALA A 85 -11.09 9.53 4.37
C ALA A 85 -11.64 10.45 3.26
N GLU A 86 -11.08 11.66 3.12
CA GLU A 86 -11.42 12.57 2.04
C GLU A 86 -10.93 12.06 0.68
N ASN A 87 -9.69 11.60 0.63
CA ASN A 87 -9.13 11.01 -0.59
C ASN A 87 -9.91 9.77 -1.04
N TYR A 88 -10.36 8.94 -0.09
CA TYR A 88 -11.21 7.79 -0.41
C TYR A 88 -12.55 8.23 -1.05
N LYS A 89 -13.20 9.26 -0.50
CA LYS A 89 -14.42 9.83 -1.09
C LYS A 89 -14.19 10.36 -2.51
N GLU A 90 -13.06 11.02 -2.74
CA GLU A 90 -12.69 11.56 -4.06
C GLU A 90 -12.51 10.45 -5.10
N ILE A 91 -11.84 9.35 -4.73
CA ILE A 91 -11.52 8.27 -5.67
C ILE A 91 -12.65 7.24 -5.84
N LEU A 92 -13.54 7.13 -4.85
CA LEU A 92 -14.58 6.09 -4.78
C LEU A 92 -15.42 5.94 -6.06
N PRO A 93 -15.88 7.02 -6.72
CA PRO A 93 -16.69 6.90 -7.95
C PRO A 93 -15.93 6.28 -9.13
N ASN A 94 -14.59 6.32 -9.11
CA ASN A 94 -13.73 5.86 -10.20
C ASN A 94 -13.02 4.52 -9.88
N LEU A 95 -13.22 3.97 -8.67
CA LEU A 95 -12.67 2.66 -8.31
C LEU A 95 -13.34 1.56 -9.13
N ALA A 96 -12.55 0.73 -9.79
CA ALA A 96 -13.05 -0.44 -10.49
C ALA A 96 -13.80 -1.38 -9.52
N GLN A 97 -14.81 -2.07 -10.02
CA GLN A 97 -15.48 -3.12 -9.28
C GLN A 97 -14.49 -4.27 -8.99
N GLY A 98 -14.49 -4.77 -7.75
CA GLY A 98 -13.60 -5.85 -7.35
C GLY A 98 -12.12 -5.44 -7.19
N ALA A 99 -11.81 -4.14 -7.23
CA ALA A 99 -10.45 -3.65 -6.99
C ALA A 99 -9.99 -3.94 -5.55
N THR A 100 -8.69 -3.98 -5.35
CA THR A 100 -8.08 -4.11 -4.03
C THR A 100 -7.69 -2.73 -3.51
N LEU A 101 -8.17 -2.37 -2.33
CA LEU A 101 -7.76 -1.17 -1.59
C LEU A 101 -6.72 -1.56 -0.54
N LEU A 102 -5.54 -0.97 -0.61
CA LEU A 102 -4.41 -1.28 0.24
C LEU A 102 -4.02 -0.08 1.10
N PHE A 103 -3.76 -0.34 2.37
CA PHE A 103 -3.27 0.61 3.36
C PHE A 103 -1.89 0.19 3.89
N ALA A 104 -1.08 1.16 4.33
CA ALA A 104 0.18 0.90 5.04
C ALA A 104 0.04 1.10 6.57
N HIS A 105 -1.10 1.59 7.04
CA HIS A 105 -1.48 1.73 8.45
C HIS A 105 -2.98 1.47 8.61
N GLY A 106 -3.37 0.82 9.71
CA GLY A 106 -4.73 0.31 9.89
C GLY A 106 -5.74 1.33 10.41
N PHE A 107 -5.33 2.54 10.80
CA PHE A 107 -6.11 3.54 11.54
C PHE A 107 -7.52 3.77 10.96
N ASN A 108 -7.61 4.16 9.71
CA ASN A 108 -8.87 4.57 9.09
C ASN A 108 -9.89 3.44 8.93
N ILE A 109 -9.42 2.19 8.81
CA ILE A 109 -10.28 1.00 8.75
C ILE A 109 -10.67 0.57 10.17
N HIS A 110 -9.70 0.50 11.09
CA HIS A 110 -9.94 0.09 12.48
C HIS A 110 -10.95 1.03 13.18
N PHE A 111 -10.75 2.33 13.09
CA PHE A 111 -11.64 3.34 13.68
C PHE A 111 -12.84 3.71 12.79
N LYS A 112 -13.09 2.95 11.70
CA LYS A 112 -14.26 3.10 10.82
C LYS A 112 -14.41 4.49 10.20
N GLN A 113 -13.31 5.25 10.04
CA GLN A 113 -13.30 6.53 9.33
C GLN A 113 -13.56 6.32 7.83
N ILE A 114 -13.11 5.18 7.30
CA ILE A 114 -13.40 4.71 5.95
C ILE A 114 -14.26 3.45 6.06
N LYS A 115 -15.40 3.45 5.35
CA LYS A 115 -16.24 2.27 5.14
C LYS A 115 -16.08 1.83 3.69
N PRO A 116 -15.24 0.82 3.41
CA PRO A 116 -15.00 0.37 2.06
C PRO A 116 -16.27 -0.18 1.41
N ARG A 117 -16.38 -0.01 0.10
CA ARG A 117 -17.43 -0.62 -0.72
C ARG A 117 -17.31 -2.15 -0.62
N LYS A 118 -18.45 -2.86 -0.56
CA LYS A 118 -18.50 -4.31 -0.24
C LYS A 118 -17.84 -5.22 -1.29
N ASP A 119 -17.72 -4.74 -2.52
CA ASP A 119 -17.08 -5.47 -3.62
C ASP A 119 -15.55 -5.36 -3.65
N LEU A 120 -14.95 -4.51 -2.81
CA LEU A 120 -13.51 -4.32 -2.76
C LEU A 120 -12.84 -5.36 -1.85
N ASP A 121 -11.64 -5.78 -2.22
CA ASP A 121 -10.72 -6.35 -1.24
C ASP A 121 -10.13 -5.21 -0.40
N VAL A 122 -9.91 -5.43 0.89
CA VAL A 122 -9.28 -4.45 1.78
C VAL A 122 -8.14 -5.11 2.52
N VAL A 123 -6.92 -4.64 2.26
CA VAL A 123 -5.71 -5.26 2.77
C VAL A 123 -4.76 -4.23 3.38
N LEU A 124 -3.86 -4.71 4.22
CA LEU A 124 -2.79 -3.95 4.83
C LEU A 124 -1.45 -4.57 4.46
N ILE A 125 -0.51 -3.75 4.02
CA ILE A 125 0.92 -4.05 3.97
C ILE A 125 1.66 -2.89 4.63
N ALA A 126 2.15 -3.12 5.83
CA ALA A 126 2.82 -2.13 6.66
C ALA A 126 4.31 -2.46 6.82
N PRO A 127 5.21 -1.87 6.02
CA PRO A 127 6.64 -2.01 6.24
C PRO A 127 7.04 -1.41 7.59
N LYS A 128 7.84 -2.13 8.38
CA LYS A 128 8.31 -1.66 9.68
C LYS A 128 9.62 -0.89 9.53
N GLY A 129 9.51 0.28 8.92
CA GLY A 129 10.60 1.23 8.71
C GLY A 129 10.19 2.42 7.84
N PRO A 130 10.89 3.55 7.94
CA PRO A 130 10.60 4.73 7.14
C PRO A 130 10.80 4.45 5.65
N GLY A 131 10.04 5.14 4.78
CA GLY A 131 10.07 4.91 3.33
C GLY A 131 11.46 5.00 2.71
N GLY A 132 12.32 5.91 3.19
CA GLY A 132 13.72 5.99 2.75
C GLY A 132 14.51 4.71 3.01
N LEU A 133 14.26 4.02 4.14
CA LEU A 133 14.86 2.73 4.44
C LEU A 133 14.28 1.63 3.54
N VAL A 134 12.95 1.62 3.33
CA VAL A 134 12.28 0.66 2.44
C VAL A 134 12.89 0.74 1.04
N ARG A 135 13.09 1.95 0.50
CA ARG A 135 13.71 2.16 -0.81
C ARG A 135 15.17 1.70 -0.85
N ARG A 136 15.97 2.12 0.10
CA ARG A 136 17.41 1.77 0.17
C ARG A 136 17.62 0.26 0.29
N GLN A 137 16.91 -0.40 1.20
CA GLN A 137 17.03 -1.86 1.39
C GLN A 137 16.62 -2.62 0.13
N TYR A 138 15.59 -2.14 -0.58
CA TYR A 138 15.17 -2.72 -1.85
C TYR A 138 16.29 -2.63 -2.90
N GLN A 139 16.92 -1.45 -3.06
CA GLN A 139 18.02 -1.22 -4.02
C GLN A 139 19.26 -2.06 -3.71
N GLU A 140 19.49 -2.34 -2.44
CA GLU A 140 20.59 -3.22 -1.96
C GLU A 140 20.24 -4.72 -2.08
N GLY A 141 19.13 -5.09 -2.70
CA GLY A 141 18.67 -6.48 -2.83
C GLY A 141 18.11 -7.09 -1.55
N ARG A 142 18.02 -6.31 -0.49
CA ARG A 142 17.41 -6.65 0.80
C ARG A 142 15.96 -6.19 0.88
N GLY A 143 15.34 -6.26 2.05
CA GLY A 143 13.99 -5.79 2.29
C GLY A 143 13.81 -5.28 3.73
N VAL A 144 12.66 -4.67 3.98
CA VAL A 144 12.20 -4.30 5.32
C VAL A 144 11.06 -5.26 5.68
N PRO A 145 11.01 -5.83 6.90
CA PRO A 145 9.90 -6.67 7.32
C PRO A 145 8.57 -5.93 7.20
N CYS A 146 7.53 -6.64 6.76
CA CYS A 146 6.20 -6.08 6.61
C CYS A 146 5.19 -6.83 7.50
N LEU A 147 4.18 -6.13 7.96
CA LEU A 147 2.95 -6.75 8.46
C LEU A 147 1.94 -6.87 7.32
N ILE A 148 1.16 -7.95 7.34
CA ILE A 148 0.05 -8.19 6.41
C ILE A 148 -1.23 -8.47 7.17
N ALA A 149 -2.32 -7.83 6.76
CA ALA A 149 -3.66 -8.13 7.26
C ALA A 149 -4.69 -8.05 6.14
N VAL A 150 -5.81 -8.74 6.30
CA VAL A 150 -6.98 -8.69 5.43
C VAL A 150 -8.19 -8.29 6.26
N ALA A 151 -8.80 -7.15 5.93
CA ALA A 151 -10.03 -6.69 6.57
C ALA A 151 -11.28 -7.15 5.78
N GLN A 152 -11.17 -7.24 4.45
CA GLN A 152 -12.25 -7.66 3.56
C GLN A 152 -11.66 -8.43 2.38
N ASP A 153 -12.23 -9.61 2.10
CA ASP A 153 -11.82 -10.48 0.98
C ASP A 153 -13.04 -10.77 0.11
N ALA A 154 -13.39 -9.82 -0.73
CA ALA A 154 -14.54 -9.95 -1.63
C ALA A 154 -14.25 -10.88 -2.82
N SER A 155 -12.99 -10.95 -3.25
CA SER A 155 -12.58 -11.76 -4.41
C SER A 155 -12.17 -13.19 -4.05
N GLY A 156 -11.94 -13.51 -2.75
CA GLY A 156 -11.33 -14.75 -2.30
C GLY A 156 -9.80 -14.82 -2.54
N ASN A 157 -9.20 -13.71 -3.00
CA ASN A 157 -7.77 -13.65 -3.36
C ASN A 157 -7.04 -12.45 -2.73
N ALA A 158 -7.65 -11.76 -1.78
CA ALA A 158 -7.09 -10.54 -1.18
C ALA A 158 -5.70 -10.78 -0.59
N LYS A 159 -5.51 -11.86 0.16
CA LYS A 159 -4.20 -12.22 0.75
C LYS A 159 -3.13 -12.47 -0.30
N ALA A 160 -3.46 -13.18 -1.38
CA ALA A 160 -2.50 -13.47 -2.45
C ALA A 160 -2.04 -12.19 -3.16
N LYS A 161 -2.97 -11.26 -3.43
CA LYS A 161 -2.66 -9.94 -3.99
C LYS A 161 -1.79 -9.11 -3.03
N ALA A 162 -2.09 -9.11 -1.73
CA ALA A 162 -1.30 -8.41 -0.72
C ALA A 162 0.13 -8.96 -0.61
N LEU A 163 0.31 -10.29 -0.63
CA LEU A 163 1.63 -10.92 -0.63
C LEU A 163 2.42 -10.60 -1.91
N ALA A 164 1.77 -10.60 -3.07
CA ALA A 164 2.42 -10.20 -4.33
C ALA A 164 2.86 -8.73 -4.31
N TYR A 165 2.05 -7.85 -3.72
CA TYR A 165 2.44 -6.45 -3.49
C TYR A 165 3.62 -6.33 -2.53
N ALA A 166 3.60 -7.06 -1.40
CA ALA A 166 4.71 -7.09 -0.44
C ALA A 166 6.02 -7.58 -1.08
N ASP A 167 5.95 -8.58 -1.98
CA ASP A 167 7.10 -9.02 -2.78
C ASP A 167 7.59 -7.92 -3.71
N GLY A 168 6.67 -7.23 -4.38
CA GLY A 168 6.97 -6.12 -5.28
C GLY A 168 7.71 -4.96 -4.61
N ILE A 169 7.42 -4.69 -3.34
CA ILE A 169 8.17 -3.66 -2.57
C ILE A 169 9.40 -4.20 -1.85
N GLY A 170 9.68 -5.52 -1.94
CA GLY A 170 10.85 -6.19 -1.35
C GLY A 170 10.63 -6.75 0.05
N GLY A 171 9.43 -6.65 0.61
CA GLY A 171 9.12 -7.08 1.98
C GLY A 171 9.35 -8.57 2.23
N THR A 172 9.07 -9.44 1.25
CA THR A 172 9.26 -10.89 1.37
C THR A 172 10.71 -11.32 1.53
N ARG A 173 11.68 -10.45 1.19
CA ARG A 173 13.11 -10.71 1.39
C ARG A 173 13.50 -10.66 2.86
N ALA A 174 12.76 -9.91 3.68
CA ALA A 174 12.96 -9.80 5.13
C ALA A 174 11.91 -10.56 5.93
N GLY A 175 10.78 -10.92 5.31
CA GLY A 175 9.67 -11.61 5.90
C GLY A 175 8.41 -10.75 6.02
N VAL A 176 7.25 -11.39 5.87
CA VAL A 176 5.92 -10.78 5.99
C VAL A 176 5.15 -11.51 7.09
N ILE A 177 4.75 -10.80 8.12
CA ILE A 177 4.14 -11.36 9.33
C ILE A 177 2.64 -11.07 9.32
N GLU A 178 1.84 -12.11 9.51
CA GLU A 178 0.38 -11.98 9.58
C GLU A 178 -0.05 -11.33 10.89
N THR A 179 -0.95 -10.36 10.77
CA THR A 179 -1.56 -9.61 11.87
C THR A 179 -3.02 -9.27 11.55
N THR A 180 -3.63 -8.41 12.33
CA THR A 180 -4.94 -7.81 12.07
C THR A 180 -4.82 -6.29 11.97
N PHE A 181 -5.79 -5.63 11.33
CA PHE A 181 -5.85 -4.16 11.31
C PHE A 181 -5.86 -3.57 12.72
N LYS A 182 -6.54 -4.23 13.65
CA LYS A 182 -6.59 -3.82 15.06
C LYS A 182 -5.20 -3.88 15.71
N GLU A 183 -4.56 -5.05 15.67
CA GLU A 183 -3.26 -5.27 16.31
C GLU A 183 -2.20 -4.33 15.74
N GLU A 184 -2.17 -4.18 14.39
CA GLU A 184 -1.23 -3.27 13.74
C GLU A 184 -1.42 -1.84 14.23
N THR A 185 -2.68 -1.34 14.21
CA THR A 185 -3.00 0.04 14.60
C THR A 185 -2.67 0.30 16.07
N GLU A 186 -3.09 -0.59 16.97
CA GLU A 186 -2.88 -0.41 18.41
C GLU A 186 -1.39 -0.49 18.77
N THR A 187 -0.64 -1.41 18.16
CA THR A 187 0.80 -1.56 18.40
C THR A 187 1.62 -0.41 17.82
N ASP A 188 1.28 0.07 16.64
CA ASP A 188 1.97 1.17 15.98
C ASP A 188 1.75 2.48 16.75
N LEU A 189 0.50 2.80 17.11
CA LEU A 189 0.18 3.96 17.94
C LEU A 189 0.87 3.92 19.32
N PHE A 190 0.90 2.75 19.97
CA PHE A 190 1.61 2.59 21.24
C PHE A 190 3.12 2.80 21.07
N GLY A 191 3.71 2.25 20.01
CA GLY A 191 5.13 2.42 19.70
C GLY A 191 5.49 3.89 19.42
N GLU A 192 4.67 4.60 18.66
CA GLU A 192 4.86 6.03 18.41
C GLU A 192 4.79 6.85 19.70
N GLN A 193 3.79 6.60 20.55
CA GLN A 193 3.65 7.31 21.82
C GLN A 193 4.79 7.00 22.79
N ALA A 194 5.18 5.72 22.92
CA ALA A 194 6.23 5.32 23.86
C ALA A 194 7.64 5.77 23.42
N VAL A 195 7.91 5.86 22.12
CA VAL A 195 9.24 6.17 21.57
C VAL A 195 9.42 7.65 21.24
N LEU A 196 8.35 8.35 20.79
CA LEU A 196 8.43 9.72 20.35
C LEU A 196 8.01 10.73 21.42
N CYS A 197 7.24 10.32 22.42
CA CYS A 197 6.70 11.17 23.49
C CYS A 197 7.22 10.81 24.89
N GLY A 198 8.07 9.78 25.01
CA GLY A 198 8.68 9.30 26.25
C GLY A 198 10.01 9.92 26.60
#